data_345ef534044ba33479fa424d76b4760c
#
_entry.id   345ef534044ba33479fa424d76b4760c
#
_cell.length_a   1.000
_cell.length_b   1.000
_cell.length_c   1.000
_cell.angle_alpha   90.00
_cell.angle_beta   90.00
_cell.angle_gamma   90.00
#
_symmetry.space_group_name_H-M   'P 1'
#
loop_
_entity.id
_entity.type
_entity.pdbx_description
1 polymer ?
#
loop_
_entity_poly.entity_id
_entity_poly.type
_entity_poly.pdbx_seq_one_letter_code
_entity_poly.pdbx_strand_id
1 'polypeptide(L)'
;TGEEVYLRMQYRKKLKEALVEDGDTMNVAIFSGKGTDPKEIIDLAETMPFFAEHRVILIDDSGFTKNACPELADYVAQIPESTCIILNEAEVDKRGKLYKAIKSKGRVVEFERQDERTLMRWVLTVLKKEGRNITEDTMKAFLGRTGADMENISKELEKLICYTMGQDTITTEDVYAVCTEQTENRIFEMIQSITEKNRRKAMDLYADLLAMKEPPMRILFL
;
A
#
# COMPACT_ATOMS: atom_id res chain seq x y z
N THR A 1 5.63 2.32 -8.81
CA THR A 1 6.27 1.01 -8.55
C THR A 1 6.79 0.92 -7.13
N GLY A 2 7.18 -0.27 -6.65
CA GLY A 2 7.85 -0.46 -5.37
C GLY A 2 7.09 -1.36 -4.39
N GLU A 3 7.71 -1.63 -3.24
CA GLU A 3 7.22 -2.60 -2.26
C GLU A 3 6.06 -2.06 -1.40
N GLU A 4 5.96 -0.71 -1.24
CA GLU A 4 4.94 -0.11 -0.40
C GLU A 4 3.60 -0.02 -1.14
N VAL A 5 2.77 -1.03 -0.94
CA VAL A 5 1.49 -1.20 -1.64
C VAL A 5 0.52 -0.05 -1.32
N TYR A 6 0.43 0.34 -0.04
CA TYR A 6 -0.49 1.40 0.39
C TYR A 6 -0.20 2.72 -0.34
N LEU A 7 1.06 3.15 -0.38
CA LEU A 7 1.44 4.40 -1.05
C LEU A 7 1.22 4.32 -2.56
N ARG A 8 1.52 3.17 -3.19
CA ARG A 8 1.24 2.95 -4.62
C ARG A 8 -0.24 3.13 -4.93
N MET A 9 -1.12 2.51 -4.14
CA MET A 9 -2.57 2.59 -4.34
C MET A 9 -3.12 3.99 -4.06
N GLN A 10 -2.64 4.67 -3.02
CA GLN A 10 -3.02 6.05 -2.72
C GLN A 10 -2.59 7.02 -3.83
N TYR A 11 -1.37 6.85 -4.35
CA TYR A 11 -0.88 7.69 -5.44
C TYR A 11 -1.64 7.44 -6.75
N ARG A 12 -1.92 6.18 -7.08
CA ARG A 12 -2.76 5.79 -8.20
C ARG A 12 -4.15 6.42 -8.10
N LYS A 13 -4.78 6.35 -6.92
CA LYS A 13 -6.08 6.96 -6.65
C LYS A 13 -6.06 8.47 -6.89
N LYS A 14 -5.07 9.16 -6.32
CA LYS A 14 -4.90 10.61 -6.52
C LYS A 14 -4.66 11.00 -7.97
N LEU A 15 -3.88 10.21 -8.72
CA LEU A 15 -3.69 10.47 -10.14
C LEU A 15 -4.99 10.31 -10.93
N LYS A 16 -5.78 9.26 -10.62
CA LYS A 16 -7.10 9.08 -11.22
C LYS A 16 -8.00 10.28 -10.93
N GLU A 17 -8.14 10.68 -9.66
CA GLU A 17 -8.98 11.80 -9.23
C GLU A 17 -8.55 13.15 -9.83
N ALA A 18 -7.26 13.32 -10.16
CA ALA A 18 -6.75 14.53 -10.79
C ALA A 18 -6.99 14.60 -12.31
N LEU A 19 -7.22 13.45 -12.96
CA LEU A 19 -7.35 13.33 -14.41
C LEU A 19 -8.77 13.05 -14.88
N VAL A 20 -9.65 12.65 -13.98
CA VAL A 20 -11.01 12.19 -14.28
C VAL A 20 -12.00 12.87 -13.35
N GLU A 21 -13.08 13.40 -13.89
CA GLU A 21 -14.17 13.98 -13.11
C GLU A 21 -14.89 12.91 -12.27
N ASP A 22 -15.43 13.33 -11.13
CA ASP A 22 -16.16 12.42 -10.24
C ASP A 22 -17.38 11.79 -10.97
N GLY A 23 -17.44 10.46 -10.93
CA GLY A 23 -18.51 9.69 -11.58
C GLY A 23 -18.27 9.36 -13.04
N ASP A 24 -17.23 9.85 -13.70
CA ASP A 24 -16.90 9.45 -15.06
C ASP A 24 -16.34 8.02 -15.11
N THR A 25 -17.12 7.11 -15.63
CA THR A 25 -16.76 5.72 -15.87
C THR A 25 -16.48 5.43 -17.34
N MET A 26 -16.85 6.33 -18.24
CA MET A 26 -16.72 6.14 -19.69
C MET A 26 -15.28 6.31 -20.16
N ASN A 27 -14.53 7.17 -19.48
CA ASN A 27 -13.15 7.49 -19.85
C ASN A 27 -12.11 6.77 -18.98
N VAL A 28 -12.54 5.86 -18.11
CA VAL A 28 -11.64 5.08 -17.24
C VAL A 28 -11.73 3.61 -17.57
N ALA A 29 -10.58 3.00 -17.87
CA ALA A 29 -10.47 1.55 -17.98
C ALA A 29 -9.47 1.01 -16.94
N ILE A 30 -9.78 -0.16 -16.41
CA ILE A 30 -8.93 -0.82 -15.39
C ILE A 30 -8.61 -2.22 -15.88
N PHE A 31 -7.33 -2.50 -16.05
CA PHE A 31 -6.79 -3.81 -16.35
C PHE A 31 -6.04 -4.34 -15.14
N SER A 32 -6.13 -5.62 -14.85
CA SER A 32 -5.48 -6.22 -13.69
C SER A 32 -4.95 -7.62 -13.99
N GLY A 33 -3.74 -7.89 -13.47
CA GLY A 33 -3.13 -9.21 -13.50
C GLY A 33 -2.41 -9.57 -14.80
N LYS A 34 -1.70 -10.69 -14.74
CA LYS A 34 -0.77 -11.16 -15.80
C LYS A 34 -1.44 -11.62 -17.08
N GLY A 35 -2.77 -11.74 -17.10
CA GLY A 35 -3.54 -12.11 -18.28
C GLY A 35 -3.96 -10.93 -19.17
N THR A 36 -3.57 -9.72 -18.83
CA THR A 36 -3.88 -8.52 -19.60
C THR A 36 -3.21 -8.57 -20.97
N ASP A 37 -3.97 -8.33 -22.04
CA ASP A 37 -3.43 -8.25 -23.40
C ASP A 37 -2.94 -6.83 -23.71
N PRO A 38 -1.66 -6.64 -24.05
CA PRO A 38 -1.13 -5.33 -24.46
C PRO A 38 -1.87 -4.71 -25.65
N LYS A 39 -2.43 -5.53 -26.56
CA LYS A 39 -3.16 -5.03 -27.72
C LYS A 39 -4.47 -4.37 -27.33
N GLU A 40 -5.21 -4.96 -26.40
CA GLU A 40 -6.46 -4.35 -25.90
C GLU A 40 -6.18 -2.97 -25.27
N ILE A 41 -5.05 -2.84 -24.57
CA ILE A 41 -4.64 -1.56 -24.00
C ILE A 41 -4.34 -0.54 -25.09
N ILE A 42 -3.60 -0.94 -26.12
CA ILE A 42 -3.23 -0.07 -27.25
C ILE A 42 -4.48 0.34 -28.01
N ASP A 43 -5.36 -0.60 -28.37
CA ASP A 43 -6.60 -0.33 -29.08
C ASP A 43 -7.48 0.67 -28.32
N LEU A 44 -7.58 0.50 -27.01
CA LEU A 44 -8.32 1.43 -26.16
C LEU A 44 -7.63 2.81 -26.05
N ALA A 45 -6.31 2.83 -26.00
CA ALA A 45 -5.53 4.06 -25.89
C ALA A 45 -5.65 4.95 -27.14
N GLU A 46 -5.89 4.35 -28.31
CA GLU A 46 -6.16 5.05 -29.59
C GLU A 46 -7.57 5.64 -29.67
N THR A 47 -8.49 5.24 -28.79
CA THR A 47 -9.85 5.79 -28.80
C THR A 47 -9.89 7.16 -28.15
N MET A 48 -10.56 8.13 -28.77
CA MET A 48 -10.72 9.45 -28.18
C MET A 48 -11.55 9.40 -26.90
N PRO A 49 -11.24 10.26 -25.91
CA PRO A 49 -12.07 10.39 -24.71
C PRO A 49 -13.47 10.89 -25.08
N PHE A 50 -14.47 10.41 -24.34
CA PHE A 50 -15.88 10.76 -24.55
C PHE A 50 -16.25 11.98 -23.69
N PHE A 51 -16.39 13.14 -24.30
CA PHE A 51 -16.71 14.41 -23.64
C PHE A 51 -15.80 14.78 -22.45
N ALA A 52 -14.53 14.35 -22.45
CA ALA A 52 -13.54 14.63 -21.43
C ALA A 52 -12.19 15.01 -22.07
N GLU A 53 -11.30 15.59 -21.26
CA GLU A 53 -9.95 15.92 -21.72
C GLU A 53 -9.07 14.68 -21.87
N HIS A 54 -9.24 13.73 -20.96
CA HIS A 54 -8.36 12.57 -20.92
C HIS A 54 -9.12 11.24 -20.85
N ARG A 55 -8.57 10.24 -21.54
CA ARG A 55 -8.83 8.84 -21.29
C ARG A 55 -7.77 8.30 -20.34
N VAL A 56 -8.18 7.66 -19.27
CA VAL A 56 -7.28 7.12 -18.24
C VAL A 56 -7.33 5.60 -18.24
N ILE A 57 -6.19 4.96 -18.47
CA ILE A 57 -6.04 3.51 -18.45
C ILE A 57 -5.18 3.14 -17.25
N LEU A 58 -5.76 2.42 -16.30
CA LEU A 58 -5.10 1.94 -15.10
C LEU A 58 -4.72 0.48 -15.29
N ILE A 59 -3.47 0.14 -15.08
CA ILE A 59 -2.94 -1.21 -15.24
C ILE A 59 -2.28 -1.63 -13.93
N ASP A 60 -2.87 -2.61 -13.25
CA ASP A 60 -2.42 -3.08 -11.96
C ASP A 60 -1.81 -4.50 -12.07
N ASP A 61 -0.59 -4.67 -11.57
CA ASP A 61 0.11 -5.95 -11.41
C ASP A 61 0.09 -6.84 -12.66
N SER A 62 0.22 -6.22 -13.83
CA SER A 62 0.26 -6.92 -15.13
C SER A 62 1.56 -7.69 -15.35
N GLY A 63 2.64 -7.24 -14.71
CA GLY A 63 3.97 -7.79 -14.88
C GLY A 63 4.69 -7.32 -16.14
N PHE A 64 4.14 -6.38 -16.91
CA PHE A 64 4.76 -5.87 -18.14
C PHE A 64 6.12 -5.20 -17.92
N THR A 65 6.34 -4.63 -16.74
CA THR A 65 7.61 -4.01 -16.40
C THR A 65 8.65 -5.02 -15.89
N LYS A 66 8.22 -6.21 -15.48
CA LYS A 66 9.11 -7.31 -15.07
C LYS A 66 9.43 -8.21 -16.25
N ASN A 67 8.43 -8.51 -17.07
CA ASN A 67 8.56 -9.32 -18.27
C ASN A 67 8.73 -8.42 -19.51
N ALA A 68 9.29 -8.95 -20.57
CA ALA A 68 9.42 -8.20 -21.81
C ALA A 68 8.03 -7.99 -22.44
N CYS A 69 7.67 -6.73 -22.68
CA CYS A 69 6.49 -6.33 -23.42
C CYS A 69 6.91 -5.33 -24.52
N PRO A 70 7.44 -5.81 -25.66
CA PRO A 70 7.95 -4.94 -26.71
C PRO A 70 6.86 -4.10 -27.37
N GLU A 71 5.65 -4.65 -27.53
CA GLU A 71 4.50 -3.99 -28.15
C GLU A 71 4.16 -2.69 -27.41
N LEU A 72 3.97 -2.77 -26.10
CA LEU A 72 3.67 -1.59 -25.29
C LEU A 72 4.87 -0.65 -25.20
N ALA A 73 6.11 -1.18 -25.17
CA ALA A 73 7.31 -0.37 -25.13
C ALA A 73 7.48 0.50 -26.40
N ASP A 74 7.16 -0.04 -27.55
CA ASP A 74 7.21 0.69 -28.84
C ASP A 74 6.06 1.70 -28.95
N TYR A 75 4.92 1.38 -28.38
CA TYR A 75 3.73 2.24 -28.37
C TYR A 75 3.87 3.45 -27.44
N VAL A 76 4.62 3.38 -26.35
CA VAL A 76 4.80 4.50 -25.39
C VAL A 76 5.20 5.81 -26.08
N ALA A 77 5.97 5.74 -27.15
CA ALA A 77 6.40 6.93 -27.89
C ALA A 77 5.25 7.60 -28.69
N GLN A 78 4.16 6.87 -28.96
CA GLN A 78 3.07 7.26 -29.85
C GLN A 78 1.76 7.53 -29.09
N ILE A 79 1.73 7.37 -27.76
CA ILE A 79 0.54 7.60 -26.94
C ILE A 79 -0.02 8.99 -27.22
N PRO A 80 -1.32 9.11 -27.56
CA PRO A 80 -1.98 10.39 -27.75
C PRO A 80 -1.94 11.27 -26.51
N GLU A 81 -1.85 12.59 -26.66
CA GLU A 81 -1.84 13.53 -25.53
C GLU A 81 -3.11 13.46 -24.68
N SER A 82 -4.22 13.06 -25.29
CA SER A 82 -5.50 12.84 -24.60
C SER A 82 -5.57 11.54 -23.81
N THR A 83 -4.54 10.68 -23.86
CA THR A 83 -4.55 9.38 -23.16
C THR A 83 -3.47 9.33 -22.09
N CYS A 84 -3.86 8.94 -20.89
CA CYS A 84 -2.93 8.72 -19.77
C CYS A 84 -2.95 7.25 -19.34
N ILE A 85 -1.80 6.58 -19.44
CA ILE A 85 -1.63 5.19 -18.98
C ILE A 85 -0.87 5.20 -17.66
N ILE A 86 -1.47 4.60 -16.62
CA ILE A 86 -0.89 4.51 -15.27
C ILE A 86 -0.62 3.04 -14.97
N LEU A 87 0.66 2.65 -14.97
CA LEU A 87 1.09 1.31 -14.56
C LEU A 87 1.42 1.28 -13.07
N ASN A 88 0.72 0.44 -12.34
CA ASN A 88 0.96 0.20 -10.93
C ASN A 88 1.50 -1.22 -10.74
N GLU A 89 2.83 -1.33 -10.60
CA GLU A 89 3.57 -2.60 -10.57
C GLU A 89 4.40 -2.72 -9.28
N ALA A 90 4.39 -3.88 -8.66
CA ALA A 90 5.22 -4.14 -7.49
C ALA A 90 6.70 -4.27 -7.87
N GLU A 91 6.99 -5.04 -8.90
CA GLU A 91 8.34 -5.35 -9.35
C GLU A 91 8.60 -4.79 -10.75
N VAL A 92 9.79 -4.22 -10.94
CA VAL A 92 10.19 -3.58 -12.19
C VAL A 92 11.61 -3.98 -12.59
N ASP A 93 11.82 -4.45 -13.81
CA ASP A 93 13.17 -4.54 -14.39
C ASP A 93 13.57 -3.18 -14.98
N LYS A 94 14.41 -2.44 -14.25
CA LYS A 94 14.93 -1.11 -14.67
C LYS A 94 15.75 -1.16 -15.96
N ARG A 95 16.17 -2.36 -16.41
CA ARG A 95 16.91 -2.56 -17.67
C ARG A 95 15.96 -2.76 -18.85
N GLY A 96 14.70 -3.10 -18.58
CA GLY A 96 13.68 -3.39 -19.58
C GLY A 96 13.41 -2.25 -20.55
N LYS A 97 13.04 -2.60 -21.80
CA LYS A 97 12.74 -1.63 -22.86
C LYS A 97 11.55 -0.74 -22.48
N LEU A 98 10.50 -1.35 -21.92
CA LEU A 98 9.30 -0.63 -21.50
C LEU A 98 9.62 0.38 -20.38
N TYR A 99 10.38 -0.02 -19.36
CA TYR A 99 10.78 0.90 -18.29
C TYR A 99 11.54 2.12 -18.81
N LYS A 100 12.50 1.89 -19.73
CA LYS A 100 13.26 2.98 -20.35
C LYS A 100 12.39 3.91 -21.19
N ALA A 101 11.44 3.35 -21.95
CA ALA A 101 10.47 4.12 -22.72
C ALA A 101 9.61 5.00 -21.83
N ILE A 102 9.04 4.43 -20.74
CA ILE A 102 8.24 5.18 -19.76
C ILE A 102 9.09 6.29 -19.10
N LYS A 103 10.34 5.98 -18.71
CA LYS A 103 11.22 6.96 -18.08
C LYS A 103 11.56 8.14 -18.98
N SER A 104 11.60 7.92 -20.30
CA SER A 104 11.93 8.97 -21.28
C SER A 104 10.74 9.88 -21.62
N LYS A 105 9.51 9.38 -21.58
CA LYS A 105 8.30 10.09 -22.01
C LYS A 105 7.37 10.47 -20.86
N GLY A 106 7.43 9.74 -19.76
CA GLY A 106 6.53 9.91 -18.64
C GLY A 106 7.28 10.07 -17.31
N ARG A 107 6.60 9.68 -16.23
CA ARG A 107 7.12 9.78 -14.87
C ARG A 107 7.12 8.41 -14.19
N VAL A 108 8.24 8.06 -13.58
CA VAL A 108 8.36 6.88 -12.73
C VAL A 108 8.49 7.33 -11.28
N VAL A 109 7.64 6.78 -10.41
CA VAL A 109 7.69 6.99 -8.96
C VAL A 109 7.88 5.64 -8.29
N GLU A 110 8.84 5.54 -7.40
CA GLU A 110 9.16 4.34 -6.63
C GLU A 110 8.78 4.57 -5.17
N PHE A 111 8.07 3.62 -4.58
CA PHE A 111 7.63 3.64 -3.19
C PHE A 111 8.30 2.49 -2.46
N GLU A 112 9.35 2.79 -1.73
CA GLU A 112 10.07 1.86 -0.86
C GLU A 112 9.33 1.70 0.47
N ARG A 113 9.62 0.63 1.20
CA ARG A 113 9.13 0.47 2.57
C ARG A 113 9.61 1.63 3.42
N GLN A 114 8.71 2.12 4.25
CA GLN A 114 8.98 3.28 5.09
C GLN A 114 9.66 2.86 6.38
N ASP A 115 10.64 3.66 6.83
CA ASP A 115 11.24 3.49 8.14
C ASP A 115 10.29 3.97 9.27
N GLU A 116 10.54 3.52 10.48
CA GLU A 116 9.72 3.83 11.65
C GLU A 116 9.56 5.35 11.86
N ARG A 117 10.61 6.13 11.63
CA ARG A 117 10.58 7.60 11.77
C ARG A 117 9.63 8.24 10.74
N THR A 118 9.60 7.71 9.54
CA THR A 118 8.71 8.18 8.48
C THR A 118 7.26 7.78 8.78
N LEU A 119 7.05 6.56 9.29
CA LEU A 119 5.74 6.10 9.75
C LEU A 119 5.22 6.98 10.89
N MET A 120 6.03 7.27 11.91
CA MET A 120 5.66 8.19 12.99
C MET A 120 5.25 9.57 12.46
N ARG A 121 6.03 10.15 11.55
CA ARG A 121 5.72 11.46 10.94
C ARG A 121 4.43 11.43 10.14
N TRP A 122 4.20 10.33 9.43
CA TRP A 122 2.97 10.16 8.65
C TRP A 122 1.74 10.07 9.58
N VAL A 123 1.79 9.24 10.63
CA VAL A 123 0.72 9.13 11.64
C VAL A 123 0.45 10.49 12.30
N LEU A 124 1.49 11.21 12.71
CA LEU A 124 1.35 12.57 13.26
C LEU A 124 0.69 13.54 12.28
N THR A 125 0.99 13.41 10.98
CA THR A 125 0.38 14.27 9.95
C THR A 125 -1.11 13.98 9.81
N VAL A 126 -1.50 12.71 9.86
CA VAL A 126 -2.91 12.29 9.83
C VAL A 126 -3.64 12.79 11.08
N LEU A 127 -3.08 12.54 12.26
CA LEU A 127 -3.70 12.97 13.53
C LEU A 127 -3.86 14.49 13.63
N LYS A 128 -2.88 15.25 13.16
CA LYS A 128 -2.98 16.73 13.13
C LYS A 128 -4.11 17.23 12.24
N LYS A 129 -4.39 16.58 11.11
CA LYS A 129 -5.53 16.93 10.24
C LYS A 129 -6.86 16.70 10.96
N GLU A 130 -6.92 15.68 11.81
CA GLU A 130 -8.09 15.33 12.61
C GLU A 130 -8.15 16.11 13.95
N GLY A 131 -7.22 17.05 14.17
CA GLY A 131 -7.15 17.86 15.41
C GLY A 131 -6.77 17.06 16.64
N ARG A 132 -6.03 15.94 16.48
CA ARG A 132 -5.64 15.03 17.56
C ARG A 132 -4.15 15.12 17.87
N ASN A 133 -3.84 14.86 19.14
CA ASN A 133 -2.48 14.75 19.64
C ASN A 133 -2.20 13.33 20.15
N ILE A 134 -0.93 12.96 20.16
CA ILE A 134 -0.44 11.69 20.69
C ILE A 134 0.94 11.92 21.30
N THR A 135 1.25 11.26 22.44
CA THR A 135 2.58 11.29 23.01
C THR A 135 3.53 10.35 22.29
N GLU A 136 4.85 10.52 22.48
CA GLU A 136 5.85 9.64 21.87
C GLU A 136 5.69 8.19 22.34
N ASP A 137 5.43 7.98 23.65
CA ASP A 137 5.27 6.64 24.21
C ASP A 137 4.00 5.95 23.67
N THR A 138 2.90 6.69 23.57
CA THR A 138 1.66 6.18 22.96
C THR A 138 1.86 5.86 21.48
N MET A 139 2.63 6.68 20.74
CA MET A 139 2.99 6.42 19.35
C MET A 139 3.79 5.13 19.20
N LYS A 140 4.77 4.90 20.06
CA LYS A 140 5.57 3.66 20.09
C LYS A 140 4.68 2.45 20.41
N ALA A 141 3.78 2.58 21.39
CA ALA A 141 2.81 1.52 21.70
C ALA A 141 1.88 1.22 20.52
N PHE A 142 1.43 2.25 19.81
CA PHE A 142 0.59 2.11 18.61
C PHE A 142 1.34 1.35 17.50
N LEU A 143 2.52 1.81 17.10
CA LEU A 143 3.32 1.15 16.05
C LEU A 143 3.77 -0.25 16.48
N GLY A 144 4.07 -0.46 17.76
CA GLY A 144 4.39 -1.78 18.31
C GLY A 144 3.25 -2.79 18.14
N ARG A 145 1.98 -2.36 18.19
CA ARG A 145 0.82 -3.24 17.97
C ARG A 145 0.48 -3.41 16.49
N THR A 146 0.54 -2.33 15.72
CA THR A 146 0.13 -2.33 14.31
C THR A 146 1.20 -2.83 13.36
N GLY A 147 2.46 -2.84 13.78
CA GLY A 147 3.59 -3.17 12.91
C GLY A 147 3.93 -2.05 11.94
N ALA A 148 4.69 -2.39 10.89
CA ALA A 148 5.19 -1.43 9.90
C ALA A 148 4.36 -1.39 8.59
N ASP A 149 3.29 -2.18 8.49
CA ASP A 149 2.41 -2.19 7.32
C ASP A 149 1.51 -0.94 7.32
N MET A 150 1.67 -0.08 6.32
CA MET A 150 0.95 1.20 6.24
C MET A 150 -0.55 1.04 6.05
N GLU A 151 -1.01 -0.01 5.40
CA GLU A 151 -2.44 -0.27 5.24
C GLU A 151 -3.07 -0.64 6.57
N ASN A 152 -2.40 -1.50 7.34
CA ASN A 152 -2.84 -1.85 8.68
C ASN A 152 -2.79 -0.65 9.62
N ILE A 153 -1.69 0.10 9.63
CA ILE A 153 -1.58 1.34 10.41
C ILE A 153 -2.72 2.30 10.08
N SER A 154 -3.06 2.46 8.79
CA SER A 154 -4.17 3.33 8.37
C SER A 154 -5.51 2.89 8.93
N LYS A 155 -5.81 1.59 8.86
CA LYS A 155 -7.06 1.02 9.38
C LYS A 155 -7.17 1.14 10.91
N GLU A 156 -6.08 0.82 11.60
CA GLU A 156 -6.05 0.92 13.07
C GLU A 156 -6.13 2.37 13.54
N LEU A 157 -5.49 3.29 12.81
CA LEU A 157 -5.54 4.71 13.10
C LEU A 157 -6.93 5.29 12.90
N GLU A 158 -7.64 4.89 11.85
CA GLU A 158 -9.04 5.30 11.62
C GLU A 158 -9.96 4.84 12.77
N LYS A 159 -9.84 3.58 13.20
CA LYS A 159 -10.58 3.07 14.36
C LYS A 159 -10.27 3.87 15.63
N LEU A 160 -9.00 4.18 15.85
CA LEU A 160 -8.54 4.91 17.02
C LEU A 160 -9.07 6.35 17.03
N ILE A 161 -9.06 7.03 15.89
CA ILE A 161 -9.65 8.37 15.70
C ILE A 161 -11.16 8.34 15.99
N CYS A 162 -11.87 7.35 15.46
CA CYS A 162 -13.31 7.19 15.72
C CYS A 162 -13.60 6.91 17.19
N TYR A 163 -12.82 6.03 17.83
CA TYR A 163 -13.02 5.69 19.25
C TYR A 163 -12.77 6.87 20.17
N THR A 164 -11.77 7.68 19.89
CA THR A 164 -11.40 8.86 20.69
C THR A 164 -12.15 10.13 20.27
N MET A 165 -13.29 9.99 19.57
CA MET A 165 -14.10 11.14 19.16
C MET A 165 -14.50 12.00 20.37
N GLY A 166 -14.18 13.31 20.30
CA GLY A 166 -14.39 14.24 21.41
C GLY A 166 -13.22 14.40 22.38
N GLN A 167 -12.12 13.65 22.21
CA GLN A 167 -10.90 13.82 23.00
C GLN A 167 -9.84 14.53 22.17
N ASP A 168 -9.04 15.40 22.80
CA ASP A 168 -7.94 16.11 22.11
C ASP A 168 -6.66 15.27 22.01
N THR A 169 -6.47 14.33 22.93
CA THR A 169 -5.25 13.51 23.04
C THR A 169 -5.59 12.04 23.15
N ILE A 170 -4.93 11.25 22.32
CA ILE A 170 -5.01 9.79 22.32
C ILE A 170 -4.07 9.25 23.43
N THR A 171 -4.59 8.36 24.26
CA THR A 171 -3.83 7.74 25.35
C THR A 171 -3.36 6.33 24.99
N THR A 172 -2.44 5.81 25.79
CA THR A 172 -1.95 4.43 25.60
C THR A 172 -3.05 3.41 25.89
N GLU A 173 -3.95 3.72 26.83
CA GLU A 173 -5.11 2.91 27.17
C GLU A 173 -6.08 2.79 25.98
N ASP A 174 -6.30 3.89 25.24
CA ASP A 174 -7.12 3.87 24.01
C ASP A 174 -6.52 2.96 22.95
N VAL A 175 -5.19 3.01 22.77
CA VAL A 175 -4.47 2.12 21.85
C VAL A 175 -4.67 0.66 22.22
N TYR A 176 -4.53 0.31 23.50
CA TYR A 176 -4.72 -1.06 23.97
C TYR A 176 -6.19 -1.53 23.88
N ALA A 177 -7.14 -0.61 24.04
CA ALA A 177 -8.56 -0.93 23.96
C ALA A 177 -9.03 -1.22 22.52
N VAL A 178 -8.47 -0.54 21.52
CA VAL A 178 -9.00 -0.54 20.16
C VAL A 178 -8.10 -1.24 19.15
N CYS A 179 -6.78 -1.01 19.22
CA CYS A 179 -5.87 -1.53 18.21
C CYS A 179 -5.61 -3.02 18.42
N THR A 180 -5.83 -3.78 17.35
CA THR A 180 -5.57 -5.20 17.34
C THR A 180 -4.05 -5.45 17.21
N GLU A 181 -3.51 -6.29 18.07
CA GLU A 181 -2.12 -6.70 17.96
C GLU A 181 -1.95 -7.66 16.80
N GLN A 182 -0.94 -7.40 15.96
CA GLN A 182 -0.63 -8.26 14.84
C GLN A 182 -0.06 -9.60 15.30
N THR A 183 -0.52 -10.67 14.69
CA THR A 183 -0.05 -12.03 14.98
C THR A 183 1.45 -12.19 14.79
N GLU A 184 2.02 -11.52 13.79
CA GLU A 184 3.46 -11.56 13.54
C GLU A 184 4.25 -10.95 14.69
N ASN A 185 3.78 -9.86 15.28
CA ASN A 185 4.43 -9.26 16.44
C ASN A 185 4.42 -10.22 17.65
N ARG A 186 3.31 -10.94 17.87
CA ARG A 186 3.23 -11.96 18.91
C ARG A 186 4.19 -13.13 18.68
N ILE A 187 4.37 -13.55 17.42
CA ILE A 187 5.36 -14.58 17.10
C ILE A 187 6.77 -14.09 17.40
N PHE A 188 7.12 -12.86 17.04
CA PHE A 188 8.43 -12.29 17.38
C PHE A 188 8.64 -12.14 18.89
N GLU A 189 7.61 -11.71 19.62
CA GLU A 189 7.65 -11.63 21.09
C GLU A 189 7.84 -13.01 21.73
N MET A 190 7.20 -14.05 21.17
CA MET A 190 7.41 -15.43 21.61
C MET A 190 8.86 -15.89 21.36
N ILE A 191 9.42 -15.62 20.18
CA ILE A 191 10.82 -15.95 19.84
C ILE A 191 11.76 -15.22 20.79
N GLN A 192 11.53 -13.93 21.05
CA GLN A 192 12.33 -13.18 22.02
C GLN A 192 12.26 -13.81 23.41
N SER A 193 11.06 -14.17 23.88
CA SER A 193 10.88 -14.84 25.17
C SER A 193 11.62 -16.18 25.26
N ILE A 194 11.74 -16.92 24.14
CA ILE A 194 12.54 -18.14 24.05
C ILE A 194 14.04 -17.81 24.20
N THR A 195 14.53 -16.77 23.51
CA THR A 195 15.95 -16.37 23.61
C THR A 195 16.33 -15.87 25.02
N GLU A 196 15.39 -15.18 25.68
CA GLU A 196 15.50 -14.74 27.06
C GLU A 196 15.31 -15.87 28.08
N LYS A 197 15.06 -17.09 27.64
CA LYS A 197 14.76 -18.30 28.46
C LYS A 197 13.53 -18.13 29.37
N ASN A 198 12.64 -17.21 29.06
CA ASN A 198 11.36 -17.03 29.76
C ASN A 198 10.32 -18.03 29.26
N ARG A 199 10.43 -19.28 29.73
CA ARG A 199 9.59 -20.39 29.27
C ARG A 199 8.10 -20.15 29.51
N ARG A 200 7.72 -19.51 30.62
CA ARG A 200 6.32 -19.28 30.95
C ARG A 200 5.70 -18.33 29.93
N LYS A 201 6.30 -17.17 29.71
CA LYS A 201 5.82 -16.19 28.75
C LYS A 201 5.78 -16.76 27.33
N ALA A 202 6.80 -17.50 26.91
CA ALA A 202 6.83 -18.14 25.60
C ALA A 202 5.69 -19.16 25.39
N MET A 203 5.36 -19.95 26.42
CA MET A 203 4.25 -20.90 26.36
C MET A 203 2.88 -20.23 26.38
N ASP A 204 2.71 -19.16 27.13
CA ASP A 204 1.48 -18.37 27.17
C ASP A 204 1.22 -17.74 25.78
N LEU A 205 2.24 -17.11 25.18
CA LEU A 205 2.15 -16.55 23.82
C LEU A 205 1.87 -17.60 22.75
N TYR A 206 2.46 -18.79 22.86
CA TYR A 206 2.19 -19.91 21.97
C TYR A 206 0.74 -20.40 22.10
N ALA A 207 0.24 -20.54 23.31
CA ALA A 207 -1.16 -20.89 23.54
C ALA A 207 -2.14 -19.87 22.96
N ASP A 208 -1.83 -18.57 23.11
CA ASP A 208 -2.61 -17.49 22.51
C ASP A 208 -2.64 -17.56 20.98
N LEU A 209 -1.47 -17.80 20.35
CA LEU A 209 -1.39 -17.94 18.89
C LEU A 209 -2.22 -19.12 18.38
N LEU A 210 -2.20 -20.27 19.10
CA LEU A 210 -3.05 -21.41 18.78
C LEU A 210 -4.54 -21.10 18.96
N ALA A 211 -4.91 -20.35 20.02
CA ALA A 211 -6.30 -19.92 20.25
C ALA A 211 -6.80 -18.98 19.13
N MET A 212 -5.91 -18.18 18.54
CA MET A 212 -6.18 -17.36 17.36
C MET A 212 -6.27 -18.17 16.04
N LYS A 213 -6.12 -19.51 16.13
CA LYS A 213 -6.11 -20.46 14.97
C LYS A 213 -4.95 -20.21 14.00
N GLU A 214 -3.84 -19.67 14.47
CA GLU A 214 -2.65 -19.58 13.63
C GLU A 214 -2.09 -21.00 13.37
N PRO A 215 -1.77 -21.32 12.10
CA PRO A 215 -1.22 -22.62 11.77
C PRO A 215 0.13 -22.85 12.46
N PRO A 216 0.34 -23.95 13.19
CA PRO A 216 1.61 -24.21 13.87
C PRO A 216 2.84 -24.16 12.94
N MET A 217 2.66 -24.56 11.68
CA MET A 217 3.72 -24.49 10.67
C MET A 217 4.13 -23.06 10.36
N ARG A 218 3.20 -22.11 10.34
CA ARG A 218 3.52 -20.68 10.14
C ARG A 218 4.35 -20.12 11.29
N ILE A 219 4.03 -20.53 12.52
CA ILE A 219 4.79 -20.14 13.71
C ILE A 219 6.25 -20.64 13.67
N LEU A 220 6.48 -21.80 13.03
CA LEU A 220 7.81 -22.40 12.93
C LEU A 220 8.67 -21.86 11.78
N PHE A 221 8.05 -21.28 10.75
CA PHE A 221 8.75 -20.80 9.54
C PHE A 221 9.02 -19.29 9.52
N LEU A 222 8.62 -18.55 10.53
CA LEU A 222 8.96 -17.14 10.77
C LEU A 222 10.16 -17.02 11.70
#